data_d4fab955fb806659889a55a4363e0737
#
_entry.id   d4fab955fb806659889a55a4363e0737
#
_cell.length_a   1.000
_cell.length_b   1.000
_cell.length_c   1.000
_cell.angle_alpha   90.00
_cell.angle_beta   90.00
_cell.angle_gamma   90.00
#
_symmetry.space_group_name_H-M   'P 1'
#
loop_
_entity.id
_entity.type
_entity.pdbx_description
1 polymer ?
#
loop_
_entity_poly.entity_id
_entity_poly.type
_entity_poly.pdbx_seq_one_letter_code
_entity_poly.pdbx_strand_id
1 'polypeptide(L)'
;MKALVKKEPMKGIWMEEVAMPKVGVNDVLIKIKKTAICGTDLHIYKWDEWSQKTIKTPMTIGHEYVGVVAEVGPGVRNIKVGDRVTGEGHIACGHCRNCRRGLQHICENSIGVGVNRDGAFAEYLCIPSQNVVKLDDRISDDMAAIMDPFGNATHTALSFPLLGEDVLITGAGLIGTMATAIAKFAGAKNIVVTDLSDYRLDIAKKMGATCTVNASKGETVQGAMDQLGIRGFDVGLEMSGAPVAFREMVAKMYNGSKIAQLGILPPTTTVDWSEIIFKALTIKGIYGREMWETWYKMEQMLVSGLDLTPVITHHFPVAEFQKGFDVMESGQCGKVILDWE
;
A
#
# COMPACT_ATOMS: atom_id res chain seq x y z
N MET A 1 12.45 -8.56 24.12
CA MET A 1 12.52 -8.85 22.68
C MET A 1 13.08 -7.62 21.96
N LYS A 2 13.83 -7.82 20.87
CA LYS A 2 14.33 -6.72 20.03
C LYS A 2 13.20 -6.08 19.24
N ALA A 3 13.23 -4.75 19.08
CA ALA A 3 12.28 -3.98 18.28
C ALA A 3 12.91 -2.71 17.74
N LEU A 4 12.40 -2.23 16.61
CA LEU A 4 12.71 -0.89 16.08
C LEU A 4 11.70 0.11 16.63
N VAL A 5 12.19 0.99 17.49
CA VAL A 5 11.37 1.89 18.29
C VAL A 5 11.59 3.34 17.89
N LYS A 6 10.51 4.07 17.73
CA LYS A 6 10.52 5.53 17.76
C LYS A 6 10.61 5.98 19.22
N LYS A 7 11.85 6.08 19.73
CA LYS A 7 12.14 6.35 21.15
C LYS A 7 11.93 7.80 21.52
N GLU A 8 12.39 8.69 20.65
CA GLU A 8 12.46 10.13 20.90
C GLU A 8 11.76 10.93 19.78
N PRO A 9 11.23 12.12 20.08
CA PRO A 9 10.55 12.98 19.10
C PRO A 9 11.55 13.76 18.22
N MET A 10 12.41 13.03 17.48
CA MET A 10 13.43 13.57 16.58
C MET A 10 13.70 12.59 15.44
N LYS A 11 14.42 13.01 14.39
CA LYS A 11 14.80 12.11 13.28
C LYS A 11 15.55 10.88 13.81
N GLY A 12 15.16 9.71 13.37
CA GLY A 12 15.77 8.41 13.68
C GLY A 12 14.78 7.36 14.18
N ILE A 13 15.23 6.12 14.15
CA ILE A 13 14.60 4.93 14.73
C ILE A 13 15.74 4.16 15.45
N TRP A 14 15.43 3.49 16.53
CA TRP A 14 16.42 2.81 17.35
C TRP A 14 16.06 1.35 17.57
N MET A 15 17.10 0.48 17.53
CA MET A 15 16.95 -0.91 17.98
C MET A 15 17.00 -0.92 19.51
N GLU A 16 15.92 -1.36 20.14
CA GLU A 16 15.76 -1.39 21.59
C GLU A 16 15.32 -2.77 22.09
N GLU A 17 15.56 -3.06 23.36
CA GLU A 17 14.96 -4.18 24.05
C GLU A 17 13.63 -3.74 24.68
N VAL A 18 12.54 -4.37 24.26
CA VAL A 18 11.19 -4.08 24.76
C VAL A 18 10.57 -5.32 25.43
N ALA A 19 9.56 -5.10 26.25
CA ALA A 19 8.83 -6.20 26.89
C ALA A 19 8.10 -7.06 25.85
N MET A 20 7.98 -8.37 26.11
CA MET A 20 7.10 -9.23 25.31
C MET A 20 5.65 -8.78 25.47
N PRO A 21 4.87 -8.68 24.39
CA PRO A 21 3.45 -8.34 24.48
C PRO A 21 2.66 -9.47 25.18
N LYS A 22 1.66 -9.09 25.94
CA LYS A 22 0.74 -10.04 26.59
C LYS A 22 -0.39 -10.43 25.64
N VAL A 23 -0.63 -11.75 25.54
CA VAL A 23 -1.71 -12.27 24.68
C VAL A 23 -3.04 -12.14 25.43
N GLY A 24 -3.96 -11.38 24.85
CA GLY A 24 -5.34 -11.27 25.33
C GLY A 24 -6.21 -12.44 24.89
N VAL A 25 -7.47 -12.47 25.36
CA VAL A 25 -8.40 -13.58 25.11
C VAL A 25 -8.60 -13.88 23.61
N ASN A 26 -8.67 -12.81 22.79
CA ASN A 26 -8.91 -12.92 21.35
C ASN A 26 -7.71 -12.51 20.50
N ASP A 27 -6.52 -12.46 21.10
CA ASP A 27 -5.30 -12.03 20.41
C ASP A 27 -4.46 -13.20 19.93
N VAL A 28 -3.61 -12.91 18.96
CA VAL A 28 -2.62 -13.83 18.39
C VAL A 28 -1.24 -13.21 18.54
N LEU A 29 -0.29 -13.96 19.08
CA LEU A 29 1.12 -13.61 19.10
C LEU A 29 1.79 -14.21 17.87
N ILE A 30 2.42 -13.37 17.08
CA ILE A 30 3.07 -13.74 15.82
C ILE A 30 4.57 -13.54 15.98
N LYS A 31 5.37 -14.59 15.76
CA LYS A 31 6.82 -14.47 15.59
C LYS A 31 7.08 -13.93 14.20
N ILE A 32 7.66 -12.75 14.12
CA ILE A 32 7.91 -12.06 12.84
C ILE A 32 9.11 -12.71 12.13
N LYS A 33 8.96 -12.92 10.81
CA LYS A 33 10.01 -13.40 9.93
C LYS A 33 10.57 -12.28 9.05
N LYS A 34 9.67 -11.52 8.41
CA LYS A 34 10.02 -10.40 7.55
C LYS A 34 9.06 -9.23 7.79
N THR A 35 9.59 -8.04 7.62
CA THR A 35 8.82 -6.81 7.57
C THR A 35 9.21 -6.00 6.35
N ALA A 36 8.36 -5.05 5.94
CA ALA A 36 8.69 -4.17 4.82
C ALA A 36 8.51 -2.71 5.23
N ILE A 37 9.43 -1.85 4.78
CA ILE A 37 9.42 -0.43 5.11
C ILE A 37 8.38 0.28 4.25
N CYS A 38 7.45 1.00 4.89
CA CYS A 38 6.43 1.84 4.28
C CYS A 38 6.85 3.31 4.21
N GLY A 39 6.21 4.09 3.34
CA GLY A 39 6.31 5.54 3.35
C GLY A 39 5.91 6.16 4.69
N THR A 40 4.94 5.58 5.39
CA THR A 40 4.54 5.96 6.74
C THR A 40 5.69 5.82 7.74
N ASP A 41 6.46 4.73 7.67
CA ASP A 41 7.63 4.52 8.53
C ASP A 41 8.72 5.56 8.25
N LEU A 42 8.86 5.97 6.99
CA LEU A 42 9.80 7.04 6.61
C LEU A 42 9.35 8.41 7.15
N HIS A 43 8.04 8.71 7.16
CA HIS A 43 7.50 9.91 7.84
C HIS A 43 7.83 9.88 9.34
N ILE A 44 7.62 8.74 10.00
CA ILE A 44 7.94 8.56 11.43
C ILE A 44 9.46 8.70 11.66
N TYR A 45 10.28 8.12 10.79
CA TYR A 45 11.74 8.25 10.84
C TYR A 45 12.18 9.72 10.75
N LYS A 46 11.64 10.46 9.78
CA LYS A 46 11.94 11.89 9.56
C LYS A 46 11.43 12.81 10.66
N TRP A 47 10.43 12.36 11.40
CA TRP A 47 9.73 13.15 12.42
C TRP A 47 9.10 14.42 11.85
N ASP A 48 8.40 14.29 10.74
CA ASP A 48 7.71 15.40 10.06
C ASP A 48 6.47 15.89 10.83
N GLU A 49 5.79 16.89 10.30
CA GLU A 49 4.63 17.52 10.94
C GLU A 49 3.48 16.52 11.21
N TRP A 50 3.25 15.57 10.30
CA TRP A 50 2.24 14.53 10.52
C TRP A 50 2.63 13.62 11.68
N SER A 51 3.88 13.16 11.70
CA SER A 51 4.39 12.28 12.77
C SER A 51 4.33 12.96 14.14
N GLN A 52 4.70 14.24 14.21
CA GLN A 52 4.65 15.03 15.45
C GLN A 52 3.23 15.14 16.02
N LYS A 53 2.21 15.17 15.16
CA LYS A 53 0.81 15.25 15.57
C LYS A 53 0.20 13.90 15.92
N THR A 54 0.74 12.81 15.34
CA THR A 54 0.08 11.49 15.33
C THR A 54 0.76 10.50 16.27
N ILE A 55 2.10 10.50 16.30
CA ILE A 55 2.89 9.46 16.97
C ILE A 55 3.15 9.83 18.43
N LYS A 56 2.89 8.87 19.32
CA LYS A 56 3.25 8.98 20.73
C LYS A 56 4.49 8.14 20.99
N THR A 57 5.57 8.80 21.43
CA THR A 57 6.83 8.13 21.79
C THR A 57 6.84 7.72 23.27
N PRO A 58 7.50 6.58 23.64
CA PRO A 58 8.10 5.59 22.76
C PRO A 58 7.06 4.66 22.13
N MET A 59 7.34 4.14 20.90
CA MET A 59 6.45 3.22 20.20
C MET A 59 7.25 2.33 19.23
N THR A 60 6.96 1.04 19.19
CA THR A 60 7.43 0.13 18.13
C THR A 60 6.68 0.46 16.83
N ILE A 61 7.41 0.69 15.74
CA ILE A 61 6.81 1.04 14.45
C ILE A 61 6.57 -0.18 13.56
N GLY A 62 6.07 0.04 12.34
CA GLY A 62 5.89 -0.97 11.29
C GLY A 62 4.51 -1.63 11.30
N HIS A 63 3.98 -1.90 10.09
CA HIS A 63 2.65 -2.48 9.89
C HIS A 63 2.59 -3.44 8.70
N GLU A 64 3.70 -3.63 8.00
CA GLU A 64 3.85 -4.57 6.89
C GLU A 64 4.71 -5.74 7.35
N TYR A 65 4.17 -6.97 7.35
CA TYR A 65 4.86 -8.10 7.95
C TYR A 65 4.37 -9.45 7.45
N VAL A 66 5.18 -10.47 7.68
CA VAL A 66 4.84 -11.90 7.66
C VAL A 66 5.48 -12.59 8.84
N GLY A 67 4.82 -13.59 9.38
CA GLY A 67 5.35 -14.37 10.49
C GLY A 67 4.61 -15.69 10.69
N VAL A 68 4.94 -16.34 11.80
CA VAL A 68 4.34 -17.60 12.22
C VAL A 68 3.69 -17.42 13.59
N VAL A 69 2.49 -17.92 13.76
CA VAL A 69 1.76 -17.86 15.02
C VAL A 69 2.51 -18.63 16.11
N ALA A 70 2.91 -17.93 17.16
CA ALA A 70 3.62 -18.48 18.32
C ALA A 70 2.68 -18.83 19.48
N GLU A 71 1.61 -18.03 19.69
CA GLU A 71 0.63 -18.24 20.75
C GLU A 71 -0.74 -17.70 20.31
N VAL A 72 -1.81 -18.28 20.80
CA VAL A 72 -3.18 -17.82 20.57
C VAL A 72 -3.95 -17.70 21.88
N GLY A 73 -4.73 -16.66 22.02
CA GLY A 73 -5.63 -16.47 23.17
C GLY A 73 -6.75 -17.52 23.20
N PRO A 74 -7.32 -17.80 24.38
CA PRO A 74 -8.31 -18.90 24.56
C PRO A 74 -9.63 -18.67 23.78
N GLY A 75 -9.90 -17.45 23.32
CA GLY A 75 -11.06 -17.12 22.49
C GLY A 75 -10.86 -17.34 20.99
N VAL A 76 -9.63 -17.50 20.53
CA VAL A 76 -9.30 -17.66 19.09
C VAL A 76 -9.73 -19.06 18.60
N ARG A 77 -10.36 -19.11 17.40
CA ARG A 77 -10.92 -20.37 16.84
C ARG A 77 -10.40 -20.71 15.44
N ASN A 78 -10.08 -19.71 14.64
CA ASN A 78 -9.76 -19.85 13.22
C ASN A 78 -8.26 -19.84 12.90
N ILE A 79 -7.42 -19.56 13.89
CA ILE A 79 -5.95 -19.48 13.80
C ILE A 79 -5.37 -20.42 14.85
N LYS A 80 -4.26 -21.08 14.52
CA LYS A 80 -3.54 -22.00 15.44
C LYS A 80 -2.03 -21.74 15.41
N VAL A 81 -1.36 -22.15 16.47
CA VAL A 81 0.11 -22.12 16.55
C VAL A 81 0.71 -22.88 15.37
N GLY A 82 1.72 -22.28 14.75
CA GLY A 82 2.39 -22.77 13.56
C GLY A 82 1.77 -22.29 12.23
N ASP A 83 0.59 -21.68 12.23
CA ASP A 83 0.04 -21.08 11.01
C ASP A 83 0.95 -19.93 10.52
N ARG A 84 1.22 -19.89 9.21
CA ARG A 84 1.93 -18.80 8.55
C ARG A 84 0.92 -17.69 8.21
N VAL A 85 1.22 -16.46 8.65
CA VAL A 85 0.24 -15.36 8.65
C VAL A 85 0.86 -14.03 8.29
N THR A 86 0.03 -13.16 7.75
CA THR A 86 0.18 -11.71 7.71
C THR A 86 -1.07 -11.08 8.34
N GLY A 87 -1.34 -9.79 8.14
CA GLY A 87 -2.58 -9.24 8.67
C GLY A 87 -2.84 -7.78 8.35
N GLU A 88 -4.06 -7.39 8.68
CA GLU A 88 -4.59 -6.04 8.48
C GLU A 88 -4.07 -5.09 9.55
N GLY A 89 -3.36 -4.04 9.13
CA GLY A 89 -2.78 -3.03 10.01
C GLY A 89 -3.80 -2.07 10.66
N HIS A 90 -5.07 -2.06 10.20
CA HIS A 90 -6.12 -1.24 10.78
C HIS A 90 -7.05 -2.08 11.64
N ILE A 91 -7.06 -1.83 12.94
CA ILE A 91 -7.97 -2.51 13.88
C ILE A 91 -9.26 -1.72 13.98
N ALA A 92 -10.33 -2.27 13.40
CA ALA A 92 -11.65 -1.66 13.41
C ALA A 92 -12.37 -1.93 14.73
N CYS A 93 -13.18 -0.96 15.21
CA CYS A 93 -13.92 -1.10 16.47
C CYS A 93 -15.07 -2.12 16.44
N GLY A 94 -15.53 -2.52 15.27
CA GLY A 94 -16.56 -3.53 15.07
C GLY A 94 -18.01 -3.04 15.32
N HIS A 95 -18.24 -1.87 15.94
CA HIS A 95 -19.57 -1.45 16.40
C HIS A 95 -20.04 -0.08 15.87
N CYS A 96 -19.19 0.74 15.27
CA CYS A 96 -19.62 1.99 14.66
C CYS A 96 -20.51 1.74 13.43
N ARG A 97 -21.16 2.80 12.93
CA ARG A 97 -22.03 2.70 11.76
C ARG A 97 -21.35 2.07 10.56
N ASN A 98 -20.11 2.47 10.25
CA ASN A 98 -19.37 1.96 9.11
C ASN A 98 -19.02 0.47 9.27
N CYS A 99 -18.54 0.06 10.46
CA CYS A 99 -18.26 -1.35 10.74
C CYS A 99 -19.51 -2.24 10.57
N ARG A 100 -20.66 -1.80 11.07
CA ARG A 100 -21.94 -2.54 10.97
C ARG A 100 -22.48 -2.63 9.53
N ARG A 101 -21.98 -1.80 8.62
CA ARG A 101 -22.31 -1.83 7.18
C ARG A 101 -21.29 -2.64 6.36
N GLY A 102 -20.32 -3.30 7.00
CA GLY A 102 -19.23 -3.99 6.32
C GLY A 102 -18.12 -3.08 5.77
N LEU A 103 -18.09 -1.82 6.19
CA LEU A 103 -17.10 -0.82 5.75
C LEU A 103 -16.06 -0.57 6.84
N GLN A 104 -15.43 -1.63 7.35
CA GLN A 104 -14.49 -1.56 8.46
C GLN A 104 -13.25 -0.72 8.13
N HIS A 105 -12.81 -0.67 6.86
CA HIS A 105 -11.67 0.13 6.42
C HIS A 105 -11.85 1.64 6.65
N ILE A 106 -13.10 2.12 6.75
CA ILE A 106 -13.43 3.51 7.10
C ILE A 106 -14.06 3.59 8.49
N CYS A 107 -13.59 2.76 9.43
CA CYS A 107 -14.02 2.78 10.82
C CYS A 107 -13.70 4.14 11.46
N GLU A 108 -14.70 4.73 12.16
CA GLU A 108 -14.56 6.02 12.84
C GLU A 108 -13.54 5.99 14.00
N ASN A 109 -13.28 4.78 14.55
CA ASN A 109 -12.41 4.56 15.70
C ASN A 109 -11.30 3.56 15.33
N SER A 110 -10.76 3.65 14.12
CA SER A 110 -9.68 2.78 13.67
C SER A 110 -8.40 3.02 14.46
N ILE A 111 -7.70 1.96 14.83
CA ILE A 111 -6.39 1.98 15.48
C ILE A 111 -5.37 1.39 14.52
N GLY A 112 -4.36 2.18 14.14
CA GLY A 112 -3.27 1.73 13.26
C GLY A 112 -2.17 1.02 14.04
N VAL A 113 -1.82 -0.19 13.61
CA VAL A 113 -0.64 -0.93 14.07
C VAL A 113 0.62 -0.17 13.61
N GLY A 114 1.59 0.04 14.49
CA GLY A 114 2.79 0.82 14.20
C GLY A 114 2.57 2.34 14.08
N VAL A 115 1.35 2.83 14.39
CA VAL A 115 0.97 4.25 14.34
C VAL A 115 0.30 4.72 15.62
N ASN A 116 -0.72 3.98 16.10
CA ASN A 116 -1.47 4.32 17.32
C ASN A 116 -1.25 3.29 18.44
N ARG A 117 -0.62 2.18 18.12
CA ARG A 117 -0.17 1.11 19.02
C ARG A 117 1.10 0.48 18.46
N ASP A 118 1.81 -0.28 19.31
CA ASP A 118 3.02 -0.98 18.91
C ASP A 118 2.81 -1.84 17.66
N GLY A 119 3.80 -1.78 16.78
CA GLY A 119 3.79 -2.36 15.45
C GLY A 119 4.62 -3.61 15.28
N ALA A 120 4.87 -3.95 14.02
CA ALA A 120 5.44 -5.21 13.57
C ALA A 120 6.97 -5.21 13.47
N PHE A 121 7.65 -4.07 13.61
CA PHE A 121 9.11 -4.04 13.56
C PHE A 121 9.70 -4.51 14.90
N ALA A 122 9.41 -5.76 15.25
CA ALA A 122 9.84 -6.45 16.45
C ALA A 122 9.94 -7.96 16.20
N GLU A 123 10.60 -8.70 17.09
CA GLU A 123 10.63 -10.16 17.01
C GLU A 123 9.24 -10.80 17.15
N TYR A 124 8.33 -10.12 17.87
CA TYR A 124 6.94 -10.58 18.03
C TYR A 124 5.96 -9.43 17.94
N LEU A 125 4.82 -9.70 17.31
CA LEU A 125 3.65 -8.81 17.23
C LEU A 125 2.43 -9.49 17.85
N CYS A 126 1.68 -8.77 18.69
CA CYS A 126 0.41 -9.25 19.24
C CYS A 126 -0.74 -8.40 18.71
N ILE A 127 -1.68 -9.01 17.98
CA ILE A 127 -2.86 -8.32 17.39
C ILE A 127 -4.13 -9.16 17.57
N PRO A 128 -5.32 -8.54 17.48
CA PRO A 128 -6.60 -9.26 17.49
C PRO A 128 -6.66 -10.29 16.36
N SER A 129 -7.18 -11.47 16.65
CA SER A 129 -7.30 -12.58 15.69
C SER A 129 -8.13 -12.23 14.44
N GLN A 130 -9.07 -11.31 14.56
CA GLN A 130 -9.83 -10.80 13.41
C GLN A 130 -8.97 -10.05 12.37
N ASN A 131 -7.80 -9.55 12.78
CA ASN A 131 -6.85 -8.86 11.91
C ASN A 131 -5.82 -9.79 11.28
N VAL A 132 -5.76 -11.06 11.70
CA VAL A 132 -4.80 -12.04 11.22
C VAL A 132 -5.33 -12.74 9.96
N VAL A 133 -4.50 -12.77 8.93
CA VAL A 133 -4.80 -13.44 7.66
C VAL A 133 -3.86 -14.64 7.51
N LYS A 134 -4.44 -15.84 7.47
CA LYS A 134 -3.68 -17.06 7.17
C LYS A 134 -3.34 -17.11 5.70
N LEU A 135 -2.11 -17.45 5.39
CA LEU A 135 -1.56 -17.45 4.03
C LEU A 135 -1.69 -18.82 3.36
N ASP A 136 -1.96 -18.81 2.07
CA ASP A 136 -1.76 -19.98 1.20
C ASP A 136 -0.26 -20.28 1.07
N ASP A 137 0.11 -21.55 1.06
CA ASP A 137 1.52 -22.00 1.02
C ASP A 137 2.25 -21.61 -0.28
N ARG A 138 1.52 -21.30 -1.34
CA ARG A 138 2.06 -20.82 -2.63
C ARG A 138 2.56 -19.37 -2.57
N ILE A 139 2.15 -18.59 -1.59
CA ILE A 139 2.57 -17.18 -1.43
C ILE A 139 3.92 -17.17 -0.69
N SER A 140 4.95 -16.58 -1.26
CA SER A 140 6.26 -16.43 -0.61
C SER A 140 6.18 -15.46 0.58
N ASP A 141 7.14 -15.55 1.50
CA ASP A 141 7.22 -14.62 2.64
C ASP A 141 7.46 -13.18 2.17
N ASP A 142 8.20 -12.97 1.08
CA ASP A 142 8.42 -11.64 0.51
C ASP A 142 7.12 -11.01 0.01
N MET A 143 6.29 -11.80 -0.71
CA MET A 143 4.97 -11.34 -1.16
C MET A 143 4.03 -11.08 0.02
N ALA A 144 4.06 -11.95 1.02
CA ALA A 144 3.24 -11.81 2.22
C ALA A 144 3.58 -10.56 3.02
N ALA A 145 4.87 -10.21 3.12
CA ALA A 145 5.33 -9.01 3.82
C ALA A 145 4.86 -7.69 3.17
N ILE A 146 4.52 -7.70 1.89
CA ILE A 146 4.09 -6.50 1.14
C ILE A 146 2.59 -6.46 0.84
N MET A 147 1.79 -7.35 1.45
CA MET A 147 0.35 -7.38 1.19
C MET A 147 -0.39 -6.12 1.63
N ASP A 148 0.12 -5.37 2.60
CA ASP A 148 -0.46 -4.10 3.01
C ASP A 148 -0.52 -3.07 1.86
N PRO A 149 0.58 -2.62 1.23
CA PRO A 149 0.53 -1.72 0.09
C PRO A 149 -0.09 -2.36 -1.16
N PHE A 150 0.05 -3.68 -1.34
CA PHE A 150 -0.63 -4.40 -2.41
C PHE A 150 -2.15 -4.29 -2.27
N GLY A 151 -2.67 -4.29 -1.04
CA GLY A 151 -4.09 -4.06 -0.78
C GLY A 151 -4.57 -2.67 -1.21
N ASN A 152 -3.78 -1.62 -0.96
CA ASN A 152 -4.11 -0.27 -1.42
C ASN A 152 -4.14 -0.19 -2.96
N ALA A 153 -3.18 -0.83 -3.63
CA ALA A 153 -3.15 -0.93 -5.09
C ALA A 153 -4.35 -1.72 -5.63
N THR A 154 -4.71 -2.84 -4.98
CA THR A 154 -5.85 -3.70 -5.35
C THR A 154 -7.18 -2.95 -5.20
N HIS A 155 -7.41 -2.29 -4.06
CA HIS A 155 -8.63 -1.51 -3.84
C HIS A 155 -8.76 -0.41 -4.89
N THR A 156 -7.67 0.28 -5.20
CA THR A 156 -7.69 1.36 -6.19
C THR A 156 -7.93 0.83 -7.61
N ALA A 157 -7.12 -0.13 -8.05
CA ALA A 157 -7.18 -0.65 -9.41
C ALA A 157 -8.52 -1.35 -9.72
N LEU A 158 -9.05 -2.11 -8.75
CA LEU A 158 -10.30 -2.87 -8.94
C LEU A 158 -11.55 -2.11 -8.48
N SER A 159 -11.46 -0.81 -8.21
CA SER A 159 -12.63 0.03 -7.92
C SER A 159 -13.58 0.18 -9.12
N PHE A 160 -13.05 -0.02 -10.32
CA PHE A 160 -13.81 -0.01 -11.58
C PHE A 160 -13.37 -1.17 -12.47
N PRO A 161 -14.24 -1.68 -13.37
CA PRO A 161 -13.84 -2.69 -14.34
C PRO A 161 -12.70 -2.20 -15.22
N LEU A 162 -11.71 -3.08 -15.48
CA LEU A 162 -10.52 -2.76 -16.27
C LEU A 162 -10.41 -3.57 -17.56
N LEU A 163 -11.20 -4.65 -17.70
CA LEU A 163 -11.12 -5.54 -18.85
C LEU A 163 -11.45 -4.80 -20.14
N GLY A 164 -10.49 -4.73 -21.05
CA GLY A 164 -10.63 -4.08 -22.35
C GLY A 164 -10.49 -2.55 -22.34
N GLU A 165 -10.29 -1.94 -21.16
CA GLU A 165 -10.25 -0.48 -20.98
C GLU A 165 -8.86 0.11 -21.25
N ASP A 166 -8.83 1.37 -21.67
CA ASP A 166 -7.64 2.20 -21.74
C ASP A 166 -7.42 2.89 -20.37
N VAL A 167 -6.32 2.58 -19.69
CA VAL A 167 -6.06 2.98 -18.29
C VAL A 167 -4.92 3.99 -18.21
N LEU A 168 -5.13 5.09 -17.48
CA LEU A 168 -4.09 6.06 -17.12
C LEU A 168 -3.77 5.94 -15.63
N ILE A 169 -2.50 5.69 -15.29
CA ILE A 169 -1.99 5.65 -13.92
C ILE A 169 -1.02 6.82 -13.74
N THR A 170 -1.31 7.73 -12.83
CA THR A 170 -0.41 8.84 -12.47
C THR A 170 0.34 8.51 -11.20
N GLY A 171 1.67 8.58 -11.27
CA GLY A 171 2.59 8.17 -10.20
C GLY A 171 2.99 6.69 -10.26
N ALA A 172 4.24 6.44 -10.65
CA ALA A 172 4.87 5.12 -10.67
C ALA A 172 5.60 4.80 -9.35
N GLY A 173 5.10 5.32 -8.21
CA GLY A 173 5.53 4.87 -6.90
C GLY A 173 5.16 3.40 -6.67
N LEU A 174 5.51 2.86 -5.50
CA LEU A 174 5.25 1.44 -5.20
C LEU A 174 3.81 1.01 -5.49
N ILE A 175 2.82 1.79 -5.02
CA ILE A 175 1.40 1.44 -5.20
C ILE A 175 1.00 1.55 -6.67
N GLY A 176 1.48 2.58 -7.39
CA GLY A 176 1.20 2.74 -8.82
C GLY A 176 1.80 1.63 -9.69
N THR A 177 3.01 1.17 -9.37
CA THR A 177 3.62 0.03 -10.06
C THR A 177 2.90 -1.29 -9.79
N MET A 178 2.46 -1.54 -8.55
CA MET A 178 1.60 -2.69 -8.23
C MET A 178 0.25 -2.60 -8.95
N ALA A 179 -0.38 -1.41 -8.98
CA ALA A 179 -1.63 -1.20 -9.71
C ALA A 179 -1.48 -1.42 -11.22
N THR A 180 -0.29 -1.14 -11.79
CA THR A 180 0.04 -1.46 -13.18
C THR A 180 -0.03 -2.97 -13.45
N ALA A 181 0.57 -3.78 -12.57
CA ALA A 181 0.51 -5.24 -12.66
C ALA A 181 -0.93 -5.77 -12.51
N ILE A 182 -1.69 -5.22 -11.58
CA ILE A 182 -3.09 -5.59 -11.38
C ILE A 182 -3.92 -5.24 -12.61
N ALA A 183 -3.75 -4.04 -13.17
CA ALA A 183 -4.46 -3.62 -14.38
C ALA A 183 -4.13 -4.55 -15.57
N LYS A 184 -2.86 -4.93 -15.72
CA LYS A 184 -2.44 -5.91 -16.73
C LYS A 184 -3.08 -7.27 -16.51
N PHE A 185 -3.05 -7.76 -15.27
CA PHE A 185 -3.64 -9.05 -14.88
C PHE A 185 -5.16 -9.07 -15.08
N ALA A 186 -5.83 -7.93 -14.79
CA ALA A 186 -7.27 -7.76 -14.97
C ALA A 186 -7.71 -7.57 -16.44
N GLY A 187 -6.76 -7.55 -17.39
CA GLY A 187 -7.06 -7.50 -18.82
C GLY A 187 -7.28 -6.09 -19.39
N ALA A 188 -6.70 -5.05 -18.78
CA ALA A 188 -6.68 -3.72 -19.38
C ALA A 188 -6.03 -3.76 -20.77
N LYS A 189 -6.61 -3.02 -21.73
CA LYS A 189 -6.16 -3.00 -23.13
C LYS A 189 -4.85 -2.24 -23.28
N ASN A 190 -4.83 -0.99 -22.83
CA ASN A 190 -3.62 -0.19 -22.75
C ASN A 190 -3.45 0.36 -21.32
N ILE A 191 -2.20 0.44 -20.86
CA ILE A 191 -1.86 0.98 -19.56
C ILE A 191 -0.76 2.01 -19.75
N VAL A 192 -1.10 3.30 -19.59
CA VAL A 192 -0.16 4.41 -19.63
C VAL A 192 0.18 4.81 -18.20
N VAL A 193 1.47 4.86 -17.87
CA VAL A 193 1.94 5.21 -16.54
C VAL A 193 2.82 6.46 -16.59
N THR A 194 2.55 7.45 -15.75
CA THR A 194 3.34 8.70 -15.70
C THR A 194 4.11 8.83 -14.40
N ASP A 195 5.33 9.33 -14.45
CA ASP A 195 6.16 9.71 -13.29
C ASP A 195 7.23 10.73 -13.72
N LEU A 196 8.02 11.19 -12.75
CA LEU A 196 9.20 12.04 -12.98
C LEU A 196 10.51 11.23 -12.98
N SER A 197 10.48 9.97 -12.53
CA SER A 197 11.64 9.10 -12.33
C SER A 197 11.69 7.97 -13.34
N ASP A 198 12.75 7.93 -14.15
CA ASP A 198 13.01 6.79 -15.07
C ASP A 198 13.10 5.47 -14.32
N TYR A 199 13.76 5.46 -13.15
CA TYR A 199 13.88 4.28 -12.32
C TYR A 199 12.52 3.64 -12.00
N ARG A 200 11.55 4.47 -11.60
CA ARG A 200 10.19 4.01 -11.28
C ARG A 200 9.43 3.58 -12.53
N LEU A 201 9.57 4.32 -13.61
CA LEU A 201 8.95 4.00 -14.91
C LEU A 201 9.50 2.68 -15.48
N ASP A 202 10.77 2.36 -15.27
CA ASP A 202 11.34 1.08 -15.68
C ASP A 202 10.78 -0.09 -14.87
N ILE A 203 10.46 0.11 -13.58
CA ILE A 203 9.71 -0.89 -12.81
C ILE A 203 8.28 -1.01 -13.38
N ALA A 204 7.60 0.10 -13.66
CA ALA A 204 6.26 0.07 -14.25
C ALA A 204 6.21 -0.67 -15.61
N LYS A 205 7.24 -0.53 -16.45
CA LYS A 205 7.38 -1.31 -17.69
C LYS A 205 7.46 -2.82 -17.41
N LYS A 206 8.29 -3.22 -16.44
CA LYS A 206 8.40 -4.63 -16.01
C LYS A 206 7.05 -5.15 -15.46
N MET A 207 6.25 -4.29 -14.85
CA MET A 207 4.93 -4.63 -14.33
C MET A 207 3.82 -4.63 -15.39
N GLY A 208 4.14 -4.33 -16.64
CA GLY A 208 3.22 -4.49 -17.77
C GLY A 208 2.61 -3.19 -18.30
N ALA A 209 3.19 -2.02 -17.99
CA ALA A 209 2.81 -0.77 -18.64
C ALA A 209 2.99 -0.87 -20.16
N THR A 210 1.96 -0.50 -20.93
CA THR A 210 2.02 -0.45 -22.40
C THR A 210 2.87 0.71 -22.86
N CYS A 211 2.77 1.86 -22.18
CA CYS A 211 3.54 3.06 -22.43
C CYS A 211 3.88 3.74 -21.10
N THR A 212 5.05 4.35 -21.03
CA THR A 212 5.45 5.18 -19.88
C THR A 212 5.74 6.61 -20.35
N VAL A 213 5.44 7.58 -19.48
CA VAL A 213 5.59 9.02 -19.75
C VAL A 213 6.45 9.62 -18.64
N ASN A 214 7.65 10.06 -18.97
CA ASN A 214 8.49 10.82 -18.04
C ASN A 214 8.24 12.33 -18.22
N ALA A 215 7.36 12.90 -17.37
CA ALA A 215 7.00 14.30 -17.44
C ALA A 215 8.19 15.25 -17.15
N SER A 216 9.24 14.79 -16.43
CA SER A 216 10.44 15.60 -16.19
C SER A 216 11.30 15.79 -17.45
N LYS A 217 11.11 14.95 -18.46
CA LYS A 217 11.80 15.01 -19.76
C LYS A 217 10.97 15.69 -20.85
N GLY A 218 9.81 16.23 -20.52
CA GLY A 218 8.91 16.85 -21.47
C GLY A 218 8.06 15.87 -22.29
N GLU A 219 8.07 14.58 -21.93
CA GLU A 219 7.12 13.62 -22.48
C GLU A 219 5.71 13.95 -21.98
N THR A 220 4.70 13.67 -22.77
CA THR A 220 3.31 14.04 -22.48
C THR A 220 2.37 12.86 -22.61
N VAL A 221 1.30 12.87 -21.81
CA VAL A 221 0.20 11.90 -21.95
C VAL A 221 -0.42 11.95 -23.35
N GLN A 222 -0.49 13.16 -23.96
CA GLN A 222 -0.98 13.29 -25.34
C GLN A 222 -0.12 12.51 -26.33
N GLY A 223 1.21 12.59 -26.21
CA GLY A 223 2.12 11.83 -27.09
C GLY A 223 1.92 10.32 -26.96
N ALA A 224 1.69 9.80 -25.74
CA ALA A 224 1.34 8.41 -25.53
C ALA A 224 -0.02 8.04 -26.16
N MET A 225 -1.02 8.90 -26.03
CA MET A 225 -2.33 8.71 -26.66
C MET A 225 -2.23 8.66 -28.19
N ASP A 226 -1.46 9.56 -28.79
CA ASP A 226 -1.23 9.61 -30.26
C ASP A 226 -0.54 8.34 -30.75
N GLN A 227 0.48 7.86 -30.00
CA GLN A 227 1.17 6.62 -30.29
C GLN A 227 0.25 5.39 -30.24
N LEU A 228 -0.68 5.35 -29.28
CA LEU A 228 -1.63 4.26 -29.07
C LEU A 228 -2.90 4.38 -29.92
N GLY A 229 -3.12 5.52 -30.58
CA GLY A 229 -4.33 5.79 -31.38
C GLY A 229 -5.60 5.88 -30.54
N ILE A 230 -5.51 6.33 -29.29
CA ILE A 230 -6.66 6.47 -28.37
C ILE A 230 -7.08 7.93 -28.23
N ARG A 231 -8.37 8.17 -27.96
CA ARG A 231 -8.96 9.51 -27.84
C ARG A 231 -9.12 10.01 -26.41
N GLY A 232 -9.00 9.10 -25.44
CA GLY A 232 -9.15 9.36 -24.00
C GLY A 232 -9.01 8.07 -23.24
N PHE A 233 -8.91 8.17 -21.92
CA PHE A 233 -8.84 7.00 -21.03
C PHE A 233 -10.20 6.72 -20.39
N ASP A 234 -10.49 5.45 -20.23
CA ASP A 234 -11.74 4.96 -19.64
C ASP A 234 -11.64 4.91 -18.11
N VAL A 235 -10.45 4.56 -17.58
CA VAL A 235 -10.19 4.50 -16.15
C VAL A 235 -8.90 5.23 -15.81
N GLY A 236 -8.99 6.17 -14.85
CA GLY A 236 -7.85 6.86 -14.24
C GLY A 236 -7.57 6.31 -12.85
N LEU A 237 -6.30 6.00 -12.56
CA LEU A 237 -5.83 5.61 -11.23
C LEU A 237 -4.85 6.68 -10.76
N GLU A 238 -5.33 7.62 -9.93
CA GLU A 238 -4.50 8.72 -9.43
C GLU A 238 -3.77 8.29 -8.17
N MET A 239 -2.44 8.12 -8.28
CA MET A 239 -1.56 7.60 -7.23
C MET A 239 -0.43 8.56 -6.86
N SER A 240 -0.34 9.71 -7.54
CA SER A 240 0.76 10.67 -7.37
C SER A 240 0.51 11.69 -6.25
N GLY A 241 -0.75 12.08 -6.03
CA GLY A 241 -1.11 13.21 -5.20
C GLY A 241 -0.61 14.56 -5.75
N ALA A 242 -0.19 14.62 -7.01
CA ALA A 242 0.32 15.82 -7.65
C ALA A 242 -0.79 16.58 -8.37
N PRO A 243 -1.06 17.86 -8.04
CA PRO A 243 -2.15 18.64 -8.66
C PRO A 243 -2.06 18.75 -10.19
N VAL A 244 -0.84 18.81 -10.73
CA VAL A 244 -0.62 18.89 -12.19
C VAL A 244 -1.01 17.57 -12.87
N ALA A 245 -0.64 16.43 -12.28
CA ALA A 245 -0.96 15.10 -12.82
C ALA A 245 -2.47 14.81 -12.74
N PHE A 246 -3.12 15.23 -11.66
CA PHE A 246 -4.58 15.10 -11.53
C PHE A 246 -5.32 15.94 -12.58
N ARG A 247 -4.93 17.20 -12.79
CA ARG A 247 -5.53 18.05 -13.83
C ARG A 247 -5.32 17.47 -15.24
N GLU A 248 -4.11 16.98 -15.52
CA GLU A 248 -3.83 16.31 -16.80
C GLU A 248 -4.70 15.06 -16.96
N MET A 249 -4.82 14.24 -15.91
CA MET A 249 -5.72 13.08 -15.92
C MET A 249 -7.15 13.49 -16.28
N VAL A 250 -7.75 14.45 -15.56
CA VAL A 250 -9.11 14.94 -15.85
C VAL A 250 -9.25 15.38 -17.30
N ALA A 251 -8.27 16.13 -17.83
CA ALA A 251 -8.27 16.61 -19.22
C ALA A 251 -8.20 15.46 -20.25
N LYS A 252 -7.53 14.34 -19.91
CA LYS A 252 -7.31 13.19 -20.83
C LYS A 252 -8.32 12.07 -20.69
N MET A 253 -9.23 12.13 -19.70
CA MET A 253 -10.30 11.15 -19.57
C MET A 253 -11.33 11.26 -20.71
N TYR A 254 -11.86 10.12 -21.14
CA TYR A 254 -12.99 10.05 -22.08
C TYR A 254 -14.30 10.43 -21.38
N ASN A 255 -15.36 10.72 -22.13
CA ASN A 255 -16.67 11.04 -21.57
C ASN A 255 -17.29 9.81 -20.87
N GLY A 256 -17.81 9.99 -19.66
CA GLY A 256 -18.37 8.91 -18.84
C GLY A 256 -17.33 8.09 -18.08
N SER A 257 -16.07 8.45 -18.15
CA SER A 257 -14.94 7.76 -17.52
C SER A 257 -14.94 7.86 -16.00
N LYS A 258 -14.08 7.06 -15.39
CA LYS A 258 -14.02 6.89 -13.94
C LYS A 258 -12.60 7.11 -13.41
N ILE A 259 -12.48 7.80 -12.29
CA ILE A 259 -11.19 8.07 -11.62
C ILE A 259 -11.24 7.49 -10.20
N ALA A 260 -10.30 6.60 -9.87
CA ALA A 260 -10.01 6.16 -8.51
C ALA A 260 -8.88 7.03 -7.94
N GLN A 261 -9.21 7.85 -6.94
CA GLN A 261 -8.32 8.84 -6.34
C GLN A 261 -7.74 8.28 -5.03
N LEU A 262 -6.49 7.86 -5.05
CA LEU A 262 -5.74 7.41 -3.87
C LEU A 262 -4.72 8.46 -3.41
N GLY A 263 -4.05 9.12 -4.34
CA GLY A 263 -3.06 10.14 -4.03
C GLY A 263 -3.66 11.30 -3.24
N ILE A 264 -2.97 11.73 -2.19
CA ILE A 264 -3.43 12.81 -1.32
C ILE A 264 -3.04 14.15 -1.95
N LEU A 265 -4.01 14.81 -2.57
CA LEU A 265 -3.82 16.13 -3.15
C LEU A 265 -3.74 17.20 -2.06
N PRO A 266 -2.89 18.25 -2.22
CA PRO A 266 -2.91 19.41 -1.33
C PRO A 266 -4.29 20.05 -1.25
N PRO A 267 -4.72 20.57 -0.10
CA PRO A 267 -6.04 21.21 0.06
C PRO A 267 -6.30 22.39 -0.89
N THR A 268 -5.22 23.02 -1.38
CA THR A 268 -5.26 24.15 -2.33
C THR A 268 -5.39 23.72 -3.78
N THR A 269 -5.55 22.43 -4.06
CA THR A 269 -5.67 21.93 -5.43
C THR A 269 -6.93 22.45 -6.09
N THR A 270 -6.76 23.07 -7.24
CA THR A 270 -7.87 23.53 -8.11
C THR A 270 -8.00 22.61 -9.31
N VAL A 271 -9.24 22.42 -9.76
CA VAL A 271 -9.60 21.64 -10.95
C VAL A 271 -10.69 22.39 -11.72
N ASP A 272 -10.72 22.20 -13.04
CA ASP A 272 -11.82 22.71 -13.85
C ASP A 272 -13.05 21.80 -13.69
N TRP A 273 -14.00 22.27 -12.90
CA TRP A 273 -15.26 21.55 -12.67
C TRP A 273 -16.11 21.41 -13.93
N SER A 274 -15.95 22.30 -14.91
CA SER A 274 -16.66 22.20 -16.18
C SER A 274 -16.26 20.93 -16.93
N GLU A 275 -14.96 20.58 -16.93
CA GLU A 275 -14.48 19.34 -17.54
C GLU A 275 -15.08 18.11 -16.88
N ILE A 276 -15.12 18.09 -15.53
CA ILE A 276 -15.71 16.97 -14.78
C ILE A 276 -17.20 16.81 -15.12
N ILE A 277 -17.94 17.95 -15.15
CA ILE A 277 -19.39 17.94 -15.38
C ILE A 277 -19.70 17.56 -16.83
N PHE A 278 -19.06 18.21 -17.80
CA PHE A 278 -19.37 17.97 -19.23
C PHE A 278 -18.90 16.62 -19.74
N LYS A 279 -17.87 16.07 -19.14
CA LYS A 279 -17.45 14.68 -19.41
C LYS A 279 -18.22 13.65 -18.57
N ALA A 280 -19.09 14.07 -17.65
CA ALA A 280 -19.82 13.18 -16.72
C ALA A 280 -18.89 12.22 -15.98
N LEU A 281 -17.76 12.70 -15.47
CA LEU A 281 -16.75 11.88 -14.80
C LEU A 281 -17.26 11.39 -13.44
N THR A 282 -16.94 10.14 -13.09
CA THR A 282 -17.10 9.60 -11.74
C THR A 282 -15.75 9.61 -11.03
N ILE A 283 -15.64 10.31 -9.89
CA ILE A 283 -14.44 10.32 -9.06
C ILE A 283 -14.74 9.63 -7.73
N LYS A 284 -14.02 8.54 -7.44
CA LYS A 284 -14.13 7.78 -6.19
C LYS A 284 -12.87 7.96 -5.36
N GLY A 285 -13.02 8.52 -4.14
CA GLY A 285 -11.95 8.54 -3.15
C GLY A 285 -11.66 7.13 -2.62
N ILE A 286 -10.38 6.78 -2.55
CA ILE A 286 -9.93 5.48 -2.07
C ILE A 286 -9.21 5.66 -0.74
N TYR A 287 -9.58 4.86 0.26
CA TYR A 287 -8.90 4.82 1.54
C TYR A 287 -8.59 3.37 1.95
N GLY A 288 -7.33 3.09 2.13
CA GLY A 288 -6.86 1.77 2.56
C GLY A 288 -7.32 0.64 1.64
N ARG A 289 -7.74 -0.46 2.22
CA ARG A 289 -8.23 -1.66 1.54
C ARG A 289 -9.53 -2.14 2.18
N GLU A 290 -10.48 -2.57 1.39
CA GLU A 290 -11.76 -3.08 1.89
C GLU A 290 -11.53 -4.40 2.64
N MET A 291 -11.84 -4.37 3.95
CA MET A 291 -11.81 -5.56 4.79
C MET A 291 -13.14 -6.32 4.59
N TRP A 292 -13.15 -7.57 4.09
CA TRP A 292 -11.99 -8.47 3.84
C TRP A 292 -11.90 -8.80 2.35
N GLU A 293 -12.74 -8.19 1.56
CA GLU A 293 -12.87 -8.43 0.13
C GLU A 293 -11.54 -8.20 -0.62
N THR A 294 -10.83 -7.12 -0.25
CA THR A 294 -9.53 -6.84 -0.87
C THR A 294 -8.50 -7.92 -0.53
N TRP A 295 -8.49 -8.42 0.72
CA TRP A 295 -7.58 -9.48 1.15
C TRP A 295 -7.80 -10.77 0.36
N TYR A 296 -9.06 -11.16 0.17
CA TYR A 296 -9.41 -12.31 -0.67
C TYR A 296 -8.91 -12.14 -2.10
N LYS A 297 -9.18 -10.98 -2.72
CA LYS A 297 -8.75 -10.71 -4.10
C LYS A 297 -7.23 -10.74 -4.25
N MET A 298 -6.49 -10.14 -3.31
CA MET A 298 -5.03 -10.19 -3.31
C MET A 298 -4.50 -11.61 -3.32
N GLU A 299 -4.98 -12.44 -2.41
CA GLU A 299 -4.58 -13.84 -2.33
C GLU A 299 -4.88 -14.57 -3.63
N GLN A 300 -6.12 -14.43 -4.16
CA GLN A 300 -6.50 -15.10 -5.40
C GLN A 300 -5.66 -14.65 -6.60
N MET A 301 -5.30 -13.38 -6.71
CA MET A 301 -4.43 -12.89 -7.79
C MET A 301 -3.03 -13.50 -7.69
N LEU A 302 -2.42 -13.52 -6.49
CA LEU A 302 -1.10 -14.12 -6.29
C LEU A 302 -1.09 -15.62 -6.62
N VAL A 303 -2.05 -16.39 -6.10
CA VAL A 303 -2.12 -17.83 -6.35
C VAL A 303 -2.52 -18.18 -7.79
N SER A 304 -3.08 -17.23 -8.54
CA SER A 304 -3.40 -17.35 -9.96
C SER A 304 -2.29 -16.84 -10.88
N GLY A 305 -1.14 -16.42 -10.33
CA GLY A 305 0.05 -16.12 -11.11
C GLY A 305 0.37 -14.64 -11.30
N LEU A 306 -0.28 -13.72 -10.55
CA LEU A 306 0.18 -12.33 -10.50
C LEU A 306 1.56 -12.28 -9.84
N ASP A 307 2.55 -11.77 -10.57
CA ASP A 307 3.92 -11.59 -10.07
C ASP A 307 4.19 -10.12 -9.73
N LEU A 308 4.50 -9.86 -8.46
CA LEU A 308 4.92 -8.55 -7.97
C LEU A 308 6.40 -8.51 -7.57
N THR A 309 7.16 -9.58 -7.83
CA THR A 309 8.59 -9.66 -7.49
C THR A 309 9.40 -8.44 -7.96
N PRO A 310 9.18 -7.85 -9.15
CA PRO A 310 9.96 -6.71 -9.60
C PRO A 310 9.85 -5.46 -8.75
N VAL A 311 8.83 -5.33 -7.89
CA VAL A 311 8.73 -4.17 -6.99
C VAL A 311 9.60 -4.31 -5.74
N ILE A 312 10.05 -5.53 -5.38
CA ILE A 312 10.93 -5.78 -4.24
C ILE A 312 12.37 -5.60 -4.72
N THR A 313 12.99 -4.53 -4.28
CA THR A 313 14.29 -4.12 -4.82
C THR A 313 15.45 -4.30 -3.84
N HIS A 314 15.17 -4.37 -2.56
CA HIS A 314 16.20 -4.46 -1.52
C HIS A 314 15.78 -5.38 -0.37
N HIS A 315 16.76 -6.14 0.14
CA HIS A 315 16.68 -6.93 1.35
C HIS A 315 17.82 -6.55 2.28
N PHE A 316 17.54 -6.37 3.55
CA PHE A 316 18.54 -6.16 4.59
C PHE A 316 18.21 -7.00 5.83
N PRO A 317 19.22 -7.59 6.48
CA PRO A 317 19.03 -8.08 7.85
C PRO A 317 18.52 -6.93 8.73
N VAL A 318 17.64 -7.21 9.68
CA VAL A 318 17.08 -6.14 10.54
C VAL A 318 18.18 -5.38 11.31
N ALA A 319 19.31 -6.00 11.60
CA ALA A 319 20.46 -5.30 12.21
C ALA A 319 21.00 -4.16 11.32
N GLU A 320 20.72 -4.18 10.03
CA GLU A 320 21.12 -3.17 9.05
C GLU A 320 19.95 -2.24 8.65
N PHE A 321 18.89 -2.17 9.45
CA PHE A 321 17.68 -1.40 9.15
C PHE A 321 17.95 0.03 8.70
N GLN A 322 19.02 0.68 9.21
CA GLN A 322 19.39 2.04 8.83
C GLN A 322 19.66 2.15 7.32
N LYS A 323 20.34 1.17 6.71
CA LYS A 323 20.56 1.13 5.26
C LYS A 323 19.23 1.09 4.48
N GLY A 324 18.23 0.38 5.03
CA GLY A 324 16.88 0.34 4.44
C GLY A 324 16.21 1.72 4.42
N PHE A 325 16.28 2.47 5.54
CA PHE A 325 15.77 3.85 5.60
C PHE A 325 16.56 4.80 4.69
N ASP A 326 17.87 4.67 4.62
CA ASP A 326 18.72 5.50 3.73
C ASP A 326 18.37 5.29 2.25
N VAL A 327 18.15 4.04 1.84
CA VAL A 327 17.71 3.71 0.48
C VAL A 327 16.31 4.28 0.21
N MET A 328 15.39 4.21 1.17
CA MET A 328 14.08 4.84 1.06
C MET A 328 14.17 6.37 0.91
N GLU A 329 15.06 7.03 1.66
CA GLU A 329 15.29 8.48 1.54
C GLU A 329 15.86 8.87 0.17
N SER A 330 16.67 8.02 -0.46
CA SER A 330 17.24 8.28 -1.78
C SER A 330 16.20 8.29 -2.90
N GLY A 331 15.03 7.67 -2.69
CA GLY A 331 14.00 7.49 -3.70
C GLY A 331 14.35 6.48 -4.81
N GLN A 332 15.51 5.81 -4.72
CA GLN A 332 16.01 4.81 -5.69
C GLN A 332 15.66 3.39 -5.23
N CYS A 333 14.41 3.18 -4.82
CA CYS A 333 13.90 1.87 -4.43
C CYS A 333 12.44 1.68 -4.83
N GLY A 334 12.07 0.40 -4.96
CA GLY A 334 10.68 -0.05 -4.84
C GLY A 334 10.41 -0.39 -3.37
N LYS A 335 10.19 -1.66 -3.05
CA LYS A 335 10.00 -2.12 -1.68
C LYS A 335 11.33 -2.59 -1.05
N VAL A 336 11.52 -2.22 0.21
CA VAL A 336 12.64 -2.64 1.07
C VAL A 336 12.11 -3.60 2.11
N ILE A 337 12.68 -4.80 2.18
CA ILE A 337 12.36 -5.84 3.17
C ILE A 337 13.44 -5.90 4.24
N LEU A 338 13.04 -6.09 5.48
CA LEU A 338 13.90 -6.37 6.62
C LEU A 338 13.68 -7.81 7.09
N ASP A 339 14.75 -8.60 7.11
CA ASP A 339 14.76 -9.98 7.57
C ASP A 339 15.05 -10.04 9.08
N TRP A 340 14.17 -10.72 9.83
CA TRP A 340 14.23 -10.84 11.29
C TRP A 340 14.81 -12.19 11.79
N GLU A 341 15.08 -13.12 10.87
CA GLU A 341 15.69 -14.45 11.15
C GLU A 341 17.17 -14.51 10.79
#